data_cc8c35a763a847d4e6d795f5a0b62b85
#
_entry.id   cc8c35a763a847d4e6d795f5a0b62b85
#
_cell.length_a   1.000
_cell.length_b   1.000
_cell.length_c   1.000
_cell.angle_alpha   90.00
_cell.angle_beta   90.00
_cell.angle_gamma   90.00
#
_symmetry.space_group_name_H-M   'P 1'
#
loop_
_entity.id
_entity.type
_entity.pdbx_description
1 polymer ?
#
loop_
_entity_poly.entity_id
_entity_poly.type
_entity_poly.pdbx_seq_one_letter_code
_entity_poly.pdbx_strand_id
1 'polypeptide(L)'
;MDQRQLDLPGFLAEADDSDDGEAQSHVHDRGELHVHMNGAIPVSTIQEIMADEATSLPTSFDIERDMTRLVACKSLAEYLTPWQVLRLFPKKRANLDLLAHAVLASLAENSVRFVELRSSVLYLTGLQSCAPAQALERIIESTGSAAQHYGIRRGLILTVTRGDYGASNLATLLQAYEDLGRPKDVVGLDV
;
A
#
# COMPACT_ATOMS: atom_id res chain seq x y z
N MET A 1 42.64 -0.04 29.26
CA MET A 1 41.52 0.10 28.30
C MET A 1 40.40 -0.77 28.83
N ASP A 2 39.41 -0.11 29.39
CA ASP A 2 38.35 -0.71 30.21
C ASP A 2 37.19 -1.12 29.29
N GLN A 3 36.96 -2.43 29.16
CA GLN A 3 35.80 -2.97 28.49
C GLN A 3 34.65 -3.05 29.51
N ARG A 4 33.78 -2.05 29.52
CA ARG A 4 32.52 -2.14 30.27
C ARG A 4 31.54 -3.01 29.51
N GLN A 5 31.37 -4.19 30.02
CA GLN A 5 30.31 -5.12 29.65
C GLN A 5 28.98 -4.52 30.11
N LEU A 6 28.06 -4.26 29.14
CA LEU A 6 26.71 -3.85 29.47
C LEU A 6 25.89 -5.10 29.83
N ASP A 7 25.63 -5.26 31.11
CA ASP A 7 24.67 -6.24 31.62
C ASP A 7 23.24 -5.79 31.27
N LEU A 8 22.60 -6.48 30.32
CA LEU A 8 21.19 -6.39 30.10
C LEU A 8 20.46 -7.34 31.05
N PRO A 9 19.46 -6.88 31.82
CA PRO A 9 18.72 -7.77 32.71
C PRO A 9 17.92 -8.77 31.89
N GLY A 10 18.09 -10.04 32.27
CA GLY A 10 17.44 -11.18 31.60
C GLY A 10 15.92 -11.12 31.69
N PHE A 11 15.29 -11.17 30.54
CA PHE A 11 13.85 -11.45 30.40
C PHE A 11 13.70 -12.85 29.81
N LEU A 12 14.04 -13.86 30.60
CA LEU A 12 13.62 -15.23 30.36
C LEU A 12 12.59 -15.58 31.45
N ALA A 13 11.31 -15.41 31.11
CA ALA A 13 10.25 -16.06 31.86
C ALA A 13 10.34 -17.54 31.54
N GLU A 14 10.52 -18.38 32.57
CA GLU A 14 10.40 -19.82 32.46
C GLU A 14 8.98 -20.16 31.99
N ALA A 15 8.88 -20.89 30.89
CA ALA A 15 7.62 -21.44 30.43
C ALA A 15 7.25 -22.60 31.34
N ASP A 16 6.13 -22.47 32.02
CA ASP A 16 5.45 -23.57 32.73
C ASP A 16 4.83 -24.53 31.69
N ASP A 17 5.41 -25.72 31.54
CA ASP A 17 5.05 -26.75 30.60
C ASP A 17 3.97 -27.66 31.19
N SER A 18 2.75 -27.12 31.38
CA SER A 18 1.59 -27.95 31.73
C SER A 18 0.29 -27.31 31.24
N ASP A 19 -0.03 -27.47 29.96
CA ASP A 19 -1.42 -27.45 29.50
C ASP A 19 -1.57 -28.31 28.23
N ASP A 20 -2.13 -29.51 28.41
CA ASP A 20 -2.64 -30.38 27.34
C ASP A 20 -3.98 -29.81 26.82
N GLY A 21 -3.97 -28.60 26.33
CA GLY A 21 -5.08 -27.91 25.71
C GLY A 21 -4.87 -27.74 24.22
N GLU A 22 -5.84 -28.13 23.44
CA GLU A 22 -5.96 -28.01 21.99
C GLU A 22 -5.17 -26.84 21.43
N ALA A 23 -4.26 -27.10 20.48
CA ALA A 23 -3.49 -26.07 19.79
C ALA A 23 -4.46 -25.15 19.01
N GLN A 24 -5.05 -24.19 19.69
CA GLN A 24 -5.64 -23.02 19.07
C GLN A 24 -4.49 -22.34 18.34
N SER A 25 -4.52 -22.37 17.01
CA SER A 25 -3.60 -21.62 16.20
C SER A 25 -3.78 -20.13 16.55
N HIS A 26 -2.95 -19.63 17.46
CA HIS A 26 -2.90 -18.20 17.74
C HIS A 26 -2.41 -17.53 16.47
N VAL A 27 -3.35 -17.03 15.67
CA VAL A 27 -3.06 -16.15 14.56
C VAL A 27 -2.54 -14.86 15.19
N HIS A 28 -1.22 -14.71 15.23
CA HIS A 28 -0.59 -13.51 15.77
C HIS A 28 -0.91 -12.32 14.87
N ASP A 29 -1.32 -11.21 15.47
CA ASP A 29 -1.47 -9.94 14.79
C ASP A 29 -0.14 -9.52 14.13
N ARG A 30 -0.22 -9.11 12.85
CA ARG A 30 0.94 -8.74 12.04
C ARG A 30 0.95 -7.24 11.75
N GLY A 31 2.15 -6.68 11.66
CA GLY A 31 2.40 -5.37 11.06
C GLY A 31 3.01 -5.54 9.68
N GLU A 32 2.55 -4.76 8.70
CA GLU A 32 3.12 -4.72 7.36
C GLU A 32 3.68 -3.32 7.09
N LEU A 33 5.00 -3.23 6.90
CA LEU A 33 5.70 -1.95 6.82
C LEU A 33 6.09 -1.55 5.40
N HIS A 34 5.81 -2.39 4.38
CA HIS A 34 6.20 -2.11 3.00
C HIS A 34 5.20 -2.63 1.98
N VAL A 35 4.03 -2.01 1.90
CA VAL A 35 3.01 -2.33 0.90
C VAL A 35 2.78 -1.14 -0.02
N HIS A 36 3.00 -1.34 -1.32
CA HIS A 36 2.53 -0.40 -2.34
C HIS A 36 1.05 -0.65 -2.61
N MET A 37 0.20 0.35 -2.38
CA MET A 37 -1.25 0.22 -2.51
C MET A 37 -1.66 -0.38 -3.87
N ASN A 38 -1.10 0.14 -4.97
CA ASN A 38 -1.42 -0.35 -6.31
C ASN A 38 -0.91 -1.78 -6.57
N GLY A 39 0.18 -2.20 -5.92
CA GLY A 39 0.75 -3.54 -6.08
C GLY A 39 0.05 -4.62 -5.26
N ALA A 40 -0.81 -4.23 -4.33
CA ALA A 40 -1.55 -5.13 -3.45
C ALA A 40 -3.02 -5.34 -3.86
N ILE A 41 -3.42 -4.82 -5.03
CA ILE A 41 -4.80 -4.94 -5.51
C ILE A 41 -5.04 -6.39 -5.98
N PRO A 42 -6.08 -7.07 -5.49
CA PRO A 42 -6.47 -8.38 -6.00
C PRO A 42 -6.80 -8.32 -7.50
N VAL A 43 -6.42 -9.35 -8.26
CA VAL A 43 -6.62 -9.41 -9.72
C VAL A 43 -8.11 -9.25 -10.09
N SER A 44 -9.01 -9.86 -9.34
CA SER A 44 -10.46 -9.72 -9.54
C SER A 44 -10.94 -8.26 -9.43
N THR A 45 -10.40 -7.51 -8.47
CA THR A 45 -10.71 -6.08 -8.29
C THR A 45 -10.17 -5.25 -9.46
N ILE A 46 -8.99 -5.59 -9.98
CA ILE A 46 -8.45 -4.95 -11.19
C ILE A 46 -9.40 -5.16 -12.37
N GLN A 47 -9.86 -6.39 -12.58
CA GLN A 47 -10.80 -6.74 -13.66
C GLN A 47 -12.13 -5.97 -13.53
N GLU A 48 -12.68 -5.88 -12.31
CA GLU A 48 -13.91 -5.14 -12.01
C GLU A 48 -13.77 -3.64 -12.34
N ILE A 49 -12.72 -3.00 -11.83
CA ILE A 49 -12.45 -1.57 -12.06
C ILE A 49 -12.28 -1.30 -13.56
N MET A 50 -11.51 -2.14 -14.25
CA MET A 50 -11.27 -1.97 -15.68
C MET A 50 -12.55 -2.12 -16.50
N ALA A 51 -13.43 -3.06 -16.15
CA ALA A 51 -14.72 -3.23 -16.79
C ALA A 51 -15.62 -2.01 -16.56
N ASP A 52 -15.72 -1.52 -15.31
CA ASP A 52 -16.52 -0.33 -14.98
C ASP A 52 -16.01 0.96 -15.65
N GLU A 53 -14.70 1.09 -15.84
CA GLU A 53 -14.07 2.25 -16.47
C GLU A 53 -13.88 2.12 -17.98
N ALA A 54 -14.31 1.00 -18.58
CA ALA A 54 -14.06 0.66 -19.98
C ALA A 54 -12.57 0.83 -20.36
N THR A 55 -11.67 0.46 -19.46
CA THR A 55 -10.23 0.57 -19.67
C THR A 55 -9.76 -0.59 -20.52
N SER A 56 -9.22 -0.29 -21.71
CA SER A 56 -8.68 -1.30 -22.62
C SER A 56 -7.18 -1.49 -22.39
N LEU A 57 -6.76 -2.74 -22.46
CA LEU A 57 -5.35 -3.13 -22.41
C LEU A 57 -4.81 -3.47 -23.80
N PRO A 58 -3.49 -3.42 -23.98
CA PRO A 58 -2.88 -4.01 -25.17
C PRO A 58 -3.31 -5.47 -25.33
N THR A 59 -3.60 -5.91 -26.56
CA THR A 59 -4.06 -7.28 -26.86
C THR A 59 -3.06 -8.36 -26.45
N SER A 60 -1.79 -8.01 -26.28
CA SER A 60 -0.73 -8.90 -25.79
C SER A 60 -0.71 -9.08 -24.27
N PHE A 61 -1.45 -8.23 -23.53
CA PHE A 61 -1.47 -8.27 -22.06
C PHE A 61 -2.66 -9.09 -21.56
N ASP A 62 -2.33 -10.07 -20.74
CA ASP A 62 -3.31 -10.91 -20.04
C ASP A 62 -3.24 -10.63 -18.55
N ILE A 63 -4.35 -10.20 -17.95
CA ILE A 63 -4.36 -9.74 -16.55
C ILE A 63 -3.96 -10.87 -15.60
N GLU A 64 -4.52 -12.05 -15.75
CA GLU A 64 -4.27 -13.16 -14.83
C GLU A 64 -2.83 -13.65 -14.91
N ARG A 65 -2.32 -13.81 -16.13
CA ARG A 65 -0.95 -14.24 -16.38
C ARG A 65 0.08 -13.17 -15.98
N ASP A 66 -0.14 -11.92 -16.40
CA ASP A 66 0.90 -10.89 -16.33
C ASP A 66 0.91 -10.13 -15.00
N MET A 67 -0.22 -10.12 -14.27
CA MET A 67 -0.28 -9.55 -12.92
C MET A 67 0.16 -10.54 -11.83
N THR A 68 0.23 -11.84 -12.16
CA THR A 68 0.69 -12.88 -11.23
C THR A 68 2.08 -13.38 -11.64
N ARG A 69 3.07 -13.21 -10.78
CA ARG A 69 4.44 -13.66 -11.05
C ARG A 69 4.72 -14.99 -10.36
N LEU A 70 4.73 -16.07 -11.14
CA LEU A 70 5.03 -17.43 -10.65
C LEU A 70 6.51 -17.79 -10.77
N VAL A 71 7.28 -17.01 -11.53
CA VAL A 71 8.71 -17.21 -11.75
C VAL A 71 9.48 -15.91 -11.56
N ALA A 72 10.76 -16.02 -11.20
CA ALA A 72 11.63 -14.87 -11.04
C ALA A 72 11.78 -14.08 -12.35
N CYS A 73 11.66 -12.76 -12.28
CA CYS A 73 11.92 -11.86 -13.40
C CYS A 73 13.41 -11.79 -13.70
N LYS A 74 13.78 -11.66 -14.98
CA LYS A 74 15.16 -11.55 -15.41
C LYS A 74 15.73 -10.14 -15.20
N SER A 75 14.87 -9.14 -15.03
CA SER A 75 15.25 -7.75 -14.83
C SER A 75 14.19 -6.98 -14.06
N LEU A 76 14.58 -5.83 -13.49
CA LEU A 76 13.66 -4.88 -12.89
C LEU A 76 12.62 -4.36 -13.91
N ALA A 77 13.04 -4.12 -15.15
CA ALA A 77 12.14 -3.67 -16.21
C ALA A 77 11.01 -4.68 -16.48
N GLU A 78 11.34 -5.98 -16.51
CA GLU A 78 10.34 -7.05 -16.64
C GLU A 78 9.40 -7.08 -15.43
N TYR A 79 9.94 -6.95 -14.22
CA TYR A 79 9.14 -6.88 -12.99
C TYR A 79 8.19 -5.70 -12.98
N LEU A 80 8.61 -4.54 -13.50
CA LEU A 80 7.80 -3.31 -13.51
C LEU A 80 6.78 -3.25 -14.66
N THR A 81 6.76 -4.20 -15.59
CA THR A 81 5.82 -4.20 -16.72
C THR A 81 4.34 -4.12 -16.26
N PRO A 82 3.85 -4.93 -15.30
CA PRO A 82 2.48 -4.83 -14.83
C PRO A 82 2.11 -3.47 -14.24
N TRP A 83 3.08 -2.76 -13.65
CA TRP A 83 2.85 -1.44 -13.05
C TRP A 83 2.43 -0.37 -14.07
N GLN A 84 2.71 -0.58 -15.36
CA GLN A 84 2.24 0.31 -16.41
C GLN A 84 0.71 0.23 -16.56
N VAL A 85 0.13 -0.96 -16.33
CA VAL A 85 -1.32 -1.16 -16.36
C VAL A 85 -1.98 -0.54 -15.13
N LEU A 86 -1.37 -0.70 -13.95
CA LEU A 86 -1.88 -0.14 -12.70
C LEU A 86 -1.99 1.40 -12.70
N ARG A 87 -1.34 2.06 -13.65
CA ARG A 87 -1.43 3.53 -13.84
C ARG A 87 -2.62 3.97 -14.67
N LEU A 88 -3.41 3.05 -15.24
CA LEU A 88 -4.55 3.36 -16.10
C LEU A 88 -5.85 3.55 -15.31
N PHE A 89 -5.85 3.24 -14.02
CA PHE A 89 -6.98 3.32 -13.10
C PHE A 89 -6.51 3.64 -11.67
N PRO A 90 -7.37 4.06 -10.73
CA PRO A 90 -8.80 4.32 -10.90
C PRO A 90 -9.08 5.73 -11.43
N LYS A 91 -9.94 5.84 -12.45
CA LYS A 91 -10.41 7.12 -13.01
C LYS A 91 -11.59 7.68 -12.21
N LYS A 92 -12.42 6.80 -11.66
CA LYS A 92 -13.58 7.16 -10.84
C LYS A 92 -13.23 7.16 -9.35
N ARG A 93 -13.80 8.08 -8.59
CA ARG A 93 -13.66 8.12 -7.15
C ARG A 93 -14.14 6.81 -6.49
N ALA A 94 -15.29 6.30 -6.90
CA ALA A 94 -15.83 5.04 -6.37
C ALA A 94 -14.88 3.85 -6.57
N ASN A 95 -14.12 3.84 -7.66
CA ASN A 95 -13.13 2.80 -7.92
C ASN A 95 -11.86 2.95 -7.08
N LEU A 96 -11.52 4.17 -6.64
CA LEU A 96 -10.48 4.37 -5.63
C LEU A 96 -10.92 3.80 -4.27
N ASP A 97 -12.19 4.01 -3.90
CA ASP A 97 -12.77 3.46 -2.68
C ASP A 97 -12.79 1.92 -2.73
N LEU A 98 -13.27 1.35 -3.85
CA LEU A 98 -13.25 -0.10 -4.09
C LEU A 98 -11.84 -0.69 -3.98
N LEU A 99 -10.86 -0.06 -4.60
CA LEU A 99 -9.45 -0.46 -4.56
C LEU A 99 -8.93 -0.45 -3.12
N ALA A 100 -9.15 0.64 -2.38
CA ALA A 100 -8.70 0.77 -1.00
C ALA A 100 -9.33 -0.32 -0.10
N HIS A 101 -10.63 -0.55 -0.25
CA HIS A 101 -11.33 -1.61 0.48
C HIS A 101 -10.79 -3.00 0.16
N ALA A 102 -10.55 -3.33 -1.12
CA ALA A 102 -10.04 -4.64 -1.52
C ALA A 102 -8.62 -4.91 -0.98
N VAL A 103 -7.75 -3.89 -1.01
CA VAL A 103 -6.39 -4.00 -0.44
C VAL A 103 -6.45 -4.22 1.07
N LEU A 104 -7.22 -3.42 1.80
CA LEU A 104 -7.29 -3.53 3.25
C LEU A 104 -8.01 -4.83 3.69
N ALA A 105 -9.01 -5.29 2.93
CA ALA A 105 -9.64 -6.59 3.15
C ALA A 105 -8.63 -7.74 3.08
N SER A 106 -7.85 -7.78 2.00
CA SER A 106 -6.82 -8.80 1.82
C SER A 106 -5.77 -8.77 2.93
N LEU A 107 -5.38 -7.59 3.41
CA LEU A 107 -4.47 -7.47 4.54
C LEU A 107 -5.11 -7.98 5.85
N ALA A 108 -6.38 -7.66 6.09
CA ALA A 108 -7.11 -8.12 7.27
C ALA A 108 -7.25 -9.65 7.31
N GLU A 109 -7.56 -10.27 6.17
CA GLU A 109 -7.62 -11.74 5.99
C GLU A 109 -6.29 -12.42 6.33
N ASN A 110 -5.17 -11.72 6.10
CA ASN A 110 -3.83 -12.18 6.45
C ASN A 110 -3.39 -11.75 7.87
N SER A 111 -4.33 -11.38 8.74
CA SER A 111 -4.11 -11.00 10.14
C SER A 111 -3.25 -9.74 10.31
N VAL A 112 -3.17 -8.87 9.31
CA VAL A 112 -2.52 -7.57 9.42
C VAL A 112 -3.41 -6.63 10.23
N ARG A 113 -2.85 -5.99 11.27
CA ARG A 113 -3.53 -5.02 12.14
C ARG A 113 -2.90 -3.63 12.09
N PHE A 114 -1.74 -3.54 11.50
CA PHE A 114 -1.04 -2.28 11.24
C PHE A 114 -0.40 -2.33 9.87
N VAL A 115 -0.52 -1.24 9.09
CA VAL A 115 0.11 -1.16 7.77
C VAL A 115 0.66 0.24 7.48
N GLU A 116 1.84 0.30 6.86
CA GLU A 116 2.37 1.48 6.19
C GLU A 116 2.15 1.36 4.69
N LEU A 117 1.09 2.00 4.20
CA LEU A 117 0.73 1.99 2.79
C LEU A 117 1.53 3.01 1.99
N ARG A 118 2.27 2.55 1.01
CA ARG A 118 2.92 3.41 0.02
C ARG A 118 1.96 3.76 -1.11
N SER A 119 1.79 5.04 -1.34
CA SER A 119 0.90 5.54 -2.40
C SER A 119 1.55 6.63 -3.21
N SER A 120 1.45 6.49 -4.53
CA SER A 120 1.82 7.51 -5.49
C SER A 120 0.61 8.40 -5.75
N VAL A 121 0.62 9.64 -5.25
CA VAL A 121 -0.54 10.53 -5.30
C VAL A 121 -0.71 11.20 -6.67
N LEU A 122 0.42 11.64 -7.26
CA LEU A 122 0.38 12.53 -8.42
C LEU A 122 -0.20 11.90 -9.69
N TYR A 123 -0.19 10.57 -9.82
CA TYR A 123 -0.82 9.92 -10.98
C TYR A 123 -2.36 10.08 -10.97
N LEU A 124 -2.97 10.17 -9.80
CA LEU A 124 -4.41 10.39 -9.68
C LEU A 124 -4.85 11.76 -10.18
N THR A 125 -3.98 12.77 -10.13
CA THR A 125 -4.30 14.12 -10.61
C THR A 125 -4.71 14.09 -12.07
N GLY A 126 -3.96 13.34 -12.91
CA GLY A 126 -4.28 13.15 -14.32
C GLY A 126 -5.50 12.26 -14.53
N LEU A 127 -5.59 11.13 -13.82
CA LEU A 127 -6.68 10.16 -13.99
C LEU A 127 -8.04 10.73 -13.57
N GLN A 128 -8.08 11.47 -12.47
CA GLN A 128 -9.32 12.00 -11.90
C GLN A 128 -9.53 13.50 -12.14
N SER A 129 -8.67 14.13 -12.96
CA SER A 129 -8.74 15.55 -13.30
C SER A 129 -8.91 16.44 -12.06
N CYS A 130 -8.08 16.23 -11.05
CA CYS A 130 -8.16 16.94 -9.77
C CYS A 130 -6.81 17.55 -9.36
N ALA A 131 -6.83 18.54 -8.45
CA ALA A 131 -5.63 19.13 -7.90
C ALA A 131 -4.84 18.11 -7.03
N PRO A 132 -3.50 18.29 -6.87
CA PRO A 132 -2.68 17.39 -6.04
C PRO A 132 -3.19 17.24 -4.60
N ALA A 133 -3.62 18.31 -3.95
CA ALA A 133 -4.21 18.29 -2.62
C ALA A 133 -5.50 17.44 -2.59
N GLN A 134 -6.37 17.59 -3.58
CA GLN A 134 -7.59 16.79 -3.69
C GLN A 134 -7.28 15.29 -3.93
N ALA A 135 -6.25 14.99 -4.73
CA ALA A 135 -5.81 13.61 -4.93
C ALA A 135 -5.31 12.98 -3.62
N LEU A 136 -4.52 13.72 -2.84
CA LEU A 136 -4.05 13.29 -1.54
C LEU A 136 -5.21 13.10 -0.55
N GLU A 137 -6.13 14.04 -0.46
CA GLU A 137 -7.33 13.96 0.36
C GLU A 137 -8.15 12.71 0.05
N ARG A 138 -8.40 12.45 -1.24
CA ARG A 138 -9.13 11.25 -1.68
C ARG A 138 -8.47 9.94 -1.25
N ILE A 139 -7.14 9.86 -1.33
CA ILE A 139 -6.40 8.67 -0.86
C ILE A 139 -6.53 8.53 0.65
N ILE A 140 -6.38 9.63 1.40
CA ILE A 140 -6.54 9.63 2.87
C ILE A 140 -7.94 9.13 3.25
N GLU A 141 -8.98 9.68 2.64
CA GLU A 141 -10.38 9.31 2.93
C GLU A 141 -10.67 7.85 2.57
N SER A 142 -10.33 7.42 1.33
CA SER A 142 -10.61 6.05 0.87
C SER A 142 -9.90 5.00 1.73
N THR A 143 -8.61 5.20 1.97
CA THR A 143 -7.83 4.26 2.80
C THR A 143 -8.20 4.34 4.28
N GLY A 144 -8.60 5.53 4.77
CA GLY A 144 -9.08 5.73 6.14
C GLY A 144 -10.40 5.01 6.41
N SER A 145 -11.37 5.17 5.50
CA SER A 145 -12.65 4.46 5.55
C SER A 145 -12.45 2.94 5.55
N ALA A 146 -11.63 2.44 4.63
CA ALA A 146 -11.34 1.01 4.55
C ALA A 146 -10.61 0.50 5.80
N ALA A 147 -9.61 1.22 6.30
CA ALA A 147 -8.86 0.85 7.50
C ALA A 147 -9.77 0.77 8.73
N GLN A 148 -10.66 1.74 8.89
CA GLN A 148 -11.66 1.74 9.96
C GLN A 148 -12.59 0.53 9.84
N HIS A 149 -13.07 0.22 8.63
CA HIS A 149 -13.99 -0.90 8.39
C HIS A 149 -13.36 -2.25 8.77
N TYR A 150 -12.08 -2.45 8.45
CA TYR A 150 -11.38 -3.72 8.71
C TYR A 150 -10.60 -3.76 10.02
N GLY A 151 -10.68 -2.72 10.85
CA GLY A 151 -9.98 -2.66 12.13
C GLY A 151 -8.45 -2.63 12.01
N ILE A 152 -7.93 -2.03 10.93
CA ILE A 152 -6.49 -1.90 10.66
C ILE A 152 -6.04 -0.47 11.01
N ARG A 153 -4.96 -0.33 11.76
CA ARG A 153 -4.26 0.95 11.89
C ARG A 153 -3.38 1.17 10.67
N ARG A 154 -3.48 2.34 10.04
CA ARG A 154 -2.67 2.66 8.87
C ARG A 154 -1.86 3.94 9.02
N GLY A 155 -0.69 3.97 8.39
CA GLY A 155 0.04 5.16 8.02
C GLY A 155 0.18 5.25 6.50
N LEU A 156 0.18 6.46 5.93
CA LEU A 156 0.46 6.66 4.51
C LEU A 156 1.90 7.13 4.33
N ILE A 157 2.62 6.47 3.42
CA ILE A 157 3.93 6.90 2.94
C ILE A 157 3.73 7.38 1.51
N LEU A 158 4.04 8.65 1.26
CA LEU A 158 3.91 9.24 -0.06
C LEU A 158 5.13 8.88 -0.91
N THR A 159 4.91 8.34 -2.11
CA THR A 159 6.01 7.94 -2.99
C THR A 159 6.26 8.94 -4.09
N VAL A 160 7.53 9.24 -4.32
CA VAL A 160 8.02 10.08 -5.41
C VAL A 160 8.85 9.25 -6.36
N THR A 161 8.57 9.34 -7.65
CA THR A 161 9.33 8.62 -8.67
C THR A 161 10.69 9.29 -8.87
N ARG A 162 11.75 8.49 -8.90
CA ARG A 162 13.10 8.95 -9.27
C ARG A 162 13.14 9.38 -10.74
N GLY A 163 14.06 10.28 -11.09
CA GLY A 163 14.28 10.75 -12.44
C GLY A 163 14.19 12.27 -12.55
N ASP A 164 14.17 12.77 -13.77
CA ASP A 164 14.29 14.20 -14.10
C ASP A 164 13.23 15.09 -13.46
N TYR A 165 12.04 14.55 -13.21
CA TYR A 165 10.92 15.26 -12.58
C TYR A 165 10.83 15.02 -11.06
N GLY A 166 11.75 14.26 -10.46
CA GLY A 166 11.68 13.89 -9.05
C GLY A 166 11.59 15.09 -8.11
N ALA A 167 12.43 16.10 -8.30
CA ALA A 167 12.45 17.30 -7.48
C ALA A 167 11.16 18.13 -7.61
N SER A 168 10.64 18.33 -8.82
CA SER A 168 9.38 19.06 -9.05
C SER A 168 8.18 18.29 -8.51
N ASN A 169 8.15 16.98 -8.67
CA ASN A 169 7.10 16.11 -8.11
C ASN A 169 7.11 16.15 -6.57
N LEU A 170 8.29 16.12 -5.96
CA LEU A 170 8.44 16.26 -4.52
C LEU A 170 7.90 17.61 -4.04
N ALA A 171 8.28 18.72 -4.69
CA ALA A 171 7.79 20.04 -4.34
C ALA A 171 6.26 20.14 -4.43
N THR A 172 5.67 19.60 -5.51
CA THR A 172 4.21 19.55 -5.70
C THR A 172 3.52 18.75 -4.61
N LEU A 173 4.10 17.61 -4.23
CA LEU A 173 3.54 16.72 -3.21
C LEU A 173 3.62 17.33 -1.80
N LEU A 174 4.75 18.00 -1.48
CA LEU A 174 4.91 18.72 -0.22
C LEU A 174 3.93 19.90 -0.14
N GLN A 175 3.72 20.65 -1.24
CA GLN A 175 2.71 21.71 -1.26
C GLN A 175 1.31 21.14 -1.02
N ALA A 176 0.94 20.03 -1.64
CA ALA A 176 -0.35 19.38 -1.42
C ALA A 176 -0.53 18.95 0.05
N TYR A 177 0.53 18.45 0.68
CA TYR A 177 0.53 18.09 2.11
C TYR A 177 0.33 19.30 3.01
N GLU A 178 1.00 20.43 2.70
CA GLU A 178 0.84 21.70 3.42
C GLU A 178 -0.57 22.27 3.25
N ASP A 179 -1.10 22.26 2.02
CA ASP A 179 -2.45 22.76 1.70
C ASP A 179 -3.56 22.04 2.48
N LEU A 180 -3.33 20.76 2.81
CA LEU A 180 -4.23 19.96 3.65
C LEU A 180 -3.98 20.11 5.16
N GLY A 181 -3.10 21.04 5.57
CA GLY A 181 -2.81 21.27 6.98
C GLY A 181 -1.98 20.17 7.63
N ARG A 182 -1.13 19.48 6.87
CA ARG A 182 -0.21 18.43 7.34
C ARG A 182 -0.93 17.26 8.01
N PRO A 183 -1.74 16.52 7.27
CA PRO A 183 -2.54 15.44 7.83
C PRO A 183 -1.66 14.38 8.53
N LYS A 184 -2.05 14.01 9.77
CA LYS A 184 -1.32 13.05 10.60
C LYS A 184 -1.30 11.62 10.05
N ASP A 185 -2.19 11.34 9.11
CA ASP A 185 -2.25 10.08 8.37
C ASP A 185 -1.00 9.84 7.52
N VAL A 186 -0.36 10.93 7.07
CA VAL A 186 0.90 10.88 6.32
C VAL A 186 2.06 10.78 7.30
N VAL A 187 2.71 9.62 7.31
CA VAL A 187 3.76 9.27 8.28
C VAL A 187 5.17 9.27 7.68
N GLY A 188 5.28 9.35 6.35
CA GLY A 188 6.58 9.30 5.70
C GLY A 188 6.56 9.65 4.22
N LEU A 189 7.77 9.71 3.68
CA LEU A 189 8.08 9.93 2.27
C LEU A 189 9.04 8.83 1.81
N ASP A 190 8.83 8.29 0.61
CA ASP A 190 9.65 7.29 -0.04
C ASP A 190 10.05 7.74 -1.46
N VAL A 191 11.30 7.46 -1.87
CA VAL A 191 11.89 7.92 -3.13
C VAL A 191 12.51 6.77 -3.93
#